data_2b926b5e919757189dc7ebd5d42f085e
#
_entry.id   2b926b5e919757189dc7ebd5d42f085e
#
_cell.length_a   1.000
_cell.length_b   1.000
_cell.length_c   1.000
_cell.angle_alpha   90.00
_cell.angle_beta   90.00
_cell.angle_gamma   90.00
#
_symmetry.space_group_name_H-M   'P 1'
#
loop_
_entity.id
_entity.type
_entity.pdbx_description
1 polymer ?
#
loop_
_entity_poly.entity_id
_entity_poly.type
_entity_poly.pdbx_seq_one_letter_code
_entity_poly.pdbx_strand_id
1 'polypeptide(L)'
;MIIPESYEQFPEGTYGYVYQTVHIPSGKKYVGKKALIYNIKRKLGKKELALHEGKGRPPKFKVIQKESDWKTYYGSHQFIKEEIKNGNQSHFKRIILQLAYSKKELTYLENKALFSLGVLEREEYLNDNIEGRYFKKDFDFTSGFGTFIV
;
A
#
# COMPACT_ATOMS: atom_id res chain seq x y z
N MET A 1 14.16 1.05 5.60
CA MET A 1 13.75 1.92 6.71
C MET A 1 12.74 1.19 7.58
N ILE A 2 12.92 1.28 8.88
CA ILE A 2 11.97 0.69 9.84
C ILE A 2 10.67 1.51 9.83
N ILE A 3 9.54 0.84 9.99
CA ILE A 3 8.24 1.54 10.06
C ILE A 3 8.18 2.33 11.38
N PRO A 4 7.92 3.63 11.31
CA PRO A 4 7.77 4.45 12.52
C PRO A 4 6.63 4.01 13.43
N GLU A 5 6.67 4.41 14.68
CA GLU A 5 5.62 4.11 15.65
C GLU A 5 4.43 5.08 15.58
N SER A 6 4.67 6.29 15.09
CA SER A 6 3.62 7.30 14.97
C SER A 6 3.70 8.06 13.64
N TYR A 7 2.57 8.64 13.24
CA TYR A 7 2.45 9.42 12.01
C TYR A 7 3.44 10.59 11.96
N GLU A 8 3.63 11.26 13.08
CA GLU A 8 4.49 12.45 13.17
C GLU A 8 5.97 12.15 12.95
N GLN A 9 6.38 10.88 13.05
CA GLN A 9 7.77 10.47 12.80
C GLN A 9 8.10 10.36 11.31
N PHE A 10 7.10 10.38 10.44
CA PHE A 10 7.36 10.45 9.00
C PHE A 10 7.79 11.85 8.60
N PRO A 11 8.64 11.99 7.56
CA PRO A 11 8.94 13.30 7.01
C PRO A 11 7.68 14.05 6.62
N GLU A 12 7.69 15.37 6.79
CA GLU A 12 6.54 16.21 6.43
C GLU A 12 6.15 16.00 4.97
N GLY A 13 4.86 15.93 4.71
CA GLY A 13 4.32 15.73 3.36
C GLY A 13 4.30 14.28 2.90
N THR A 14 4.74 13.31 3.72
CA THR A 14 4.68 11.90 3.36
C THR A 14 3.22 11.48 3.15
N TYR A 15 2.91 10.98 1.95
CA TYR A 15 1.58 10.45 1.62
C TYR A 15 1.44 8.98 1.97
N GLY A 16 2.48 8.21 1.74
CA GLY A 16 2.48 6.77 1.95
C GLY A 16 3.84 6.16 1.70
N TYR A 17 3.89 4.86 1.66
CA TYR A 17 5.16 4.13 1.45
C TYR A 17 4.93 2.81 0.74
N VAL A 18 5.96 2.38 0.02
CA VAL A 18 6.09 1.02 -0.49
C VAL A 18 6.81 0.21 0.58
N TYR A 19 6.28 -0.95 0.91
CA TYR A 19 6.82 -1.78 2.00
C TYR A 19 7.04 -3.21 1.54
N GLN A 20 7.88 -3.91 2.30
CA GLN A 20 8.05 -5.35 2.20
C GLN A 20 7.72 -5.98 3.54
N THR A 21 6.84 -6.96 3.51
CA THR A 21 6.54 -7.83 4.65
C THR A 21 7.27 -9.15 4.45
N VAL A 22 7.93 -9.63 5.51
CA VAL A 22 8.62 -10.92 5.49
C VAL A 22 7.98 -11.82 6.54
N HIS A 23 7.57 -13.01 6.13
CA HIS A 23 7.16 -14.08 7.05
C HIS A 23 8.42 -14.79 7.53
N ILE A 24 8.82 -14.53 8.75
CA ILE A 24 10.11 -14.99 9.30
C ILE A 24 10.24 -16.52 9.26
N PRO A 25 9.24 -17.32 9.69
CA PRO A 25 9.37 -18.78 9.70
C PRO A 25 9.60 -19.40 8.31
N SER A 26 8.97 -18.88 7.26
CA SER A 26 9.09 -19.43 5.91
C SER A 26 10.04 -18.67 4.99
N GLY A 27 10.43 -17.45 5.35
CA GLY A 27 11.18 -16.56 4.48
C GLY A 27 10.36 -15.95 3.33
N LYS A 28 9.06 -16.23 3.25
CA LYS A 28 8.19 -15.68 2.20
C LYS A 28 8.03 -14.18 2.37
N LYS A 29 7.96 -13.47 1.25
CA LYS A 29 7.92 -12.01 1.19
C LYS A 29 6.69 -11.52 0.45
N TYR A 30 6.27 -10.33 0.78
CA TYR A 30 5.19 -9.64 0.10
C TYR A 30 5.54 -8.16 -0.04
N VAL A 31 5.36 -7.60 -1.22
CA VAL A 31 5.59 -6.18 -1.50
C VAL A 31 4.26 -5.51 -1.79
N GLY A 32 4.02 -4.37 -1.18
CA GLY A 32 2.80 -3.60 -1.38
C GLY A 32 2.99 -2.14 -1.11
N LYS A 33 1.92 -1.39 -1.22
CA LYS A 33 1.87 0.03 -0.88
C LYS A 33 0.85 0.29 0.22
N LYS A 34 1.09 1.35 0.97
CA LYS A 34 0.14 1.80 1.99
C LYS A 34 0.13 3.32 2.05
N ALA A 35 -1.04 3.91 1.93
CA ALA A 35 -1.23 5.32 2.20
C ALA A 35 -1.34 5.53 3.70
N LEU A 36 -0.75 6.62 4.20
CA LEU A 36 -0.86 7.00 5.61
C LEU A 36 -2.19 7.65 5.90
N ILE A 37 -2.70 8.41 4.94
CA ILE A 37 -3.95 9.15 5.03
C ILE A 37 -4.80 8.87 3.79
N TYR A 38 -6.08 9.03 3.94
CA TYR A 38 -7.00 8.99 2.81
C TYR A 38 -8.09 10.04 2.98
N ASN A 39 -8.68 10.44 1.86
CA ASN A 39 -9.76 11.41 1.83
C ASN A 39 -11.10 10.68 1.81
N ILE A 40 -12.00 11.07 2.69
CA ILE A 40 -13.38 10.59 2.68
C ILE A 40 -14.32 11.75 2.41
N LYS A 41 -15.41 11.47 1.69
CA LYS A 41 -16.48 12.44 1.50
C LYS A 41 -17.50 12.26 2.62
N ARG A 42 -17.80 13.36 3.31
CA ARG A 42 -18.81 13.38 4.34
C ARG A 42 -19.93 14.34 3.95
N LYS A 43 -21.18 13.89 4.10
CA LYS A 43 -22.34 14.74 3.82
C LYS A 43 -22.34 15.95 4.76
N LEU A 44 -22.57 17.14 4.21
CA LEU A 44 -22.66 18.36 4.98
C LEU A 44 -23.91 18.34 5.86
N GLY A 45 -23.75 18.71 7.14
CA GLY A 45 -24.84 18.89 8.05
C GLY A 45 -25.55 20.23 7.82
N LYS A 46 -26.73 20.39 8.42
CA LYS A 46 -27.53 21.63 8.29
C LYS A 46 -26.75 22.88 8.69
N LYS A 47 -25.98 22.81 9.78
CA LYS A 47 -25.16 23.95 10.26
C LYS A 47 -24.07 24.33 9.25
N GLU A 48 -23.43 23.35 8.64
CA GLU A 48 -22.37 23.56 7.65
C GLU A 48 -22.95 24.18 6.38
N LEU A 49 -24.12 23.74 5.94
CA LEU A 49 -24.83 24.32 4.80
C LEU A 49 -25.24 25.77 5.05
N ALA A 50 -25.67 26.10 6.27
CA ALA A 50 -26.05 27.45 6.68
C ALA A 50 -24.87 28.42 6.68
N LEU A 51 -23.64 27.93 6.86
CA LEU A 51 -22.42 28.74 6.88
C LEU A 51 -21.80 28.94 5.50
N HIS A 52 -22.43 28.42 4.44
CA HIS A 52 -21.91 28.55 3.07
C HIS A 52 -21.96 30.01 2.62
N GLU A 53 -20.80 30.61 2.38
CA GLU A 53 -20.64 32.02 1.99
C GLU A 53 -20.41 32.19 0.47
N GLY A 54 -20.23 31.10 -0.28
CA GLY A 54 -19.98 31.15 -1.71
C GLY A 54 -21.23 31.46 -2.51
N LYS A 55 -21.03 31.96 -3.74
CA LYS A 55 -22.13 32.12 -4.70
C LYS A 55 -22.54 30.76 -5.28
N GLY A 56 -23.84 30.57 -5.46
CA GLY A 56 -24.40 29.36 -6.04
C GLY A 56 -24.82 28.31 -5.03
N ARG A 57 -25.05 27.11 -5.51
CA ARG A 57 -25.52 25.99 -4.70
C ARG A 57 -24.43 25.49 -3.75
N PRO A 58 -24.71 25.31 -2.44
CA PRO A 58 -23.71 24.74 -1.54
C PRO A 58 -23.34 23.31 -1.95
N PRO A 59 -22.07 22.89 -1.74
CA PRO A 59 -21.67 21.53 -2.04
C PRO A 59 -22.41 20.54 -1.14
N LYS A 60 -22.70 19.34 -1.67
CA LYS A 60 -23.39 18.29 -0.90
C LYS A 60 -22.46 17.60 0.10
N PHE A 61 -21.16 17.55 -0.21
CA PHE A 61 -20.16 16.80 0.55
C PHE A 61 -18.95 17.68 0.82
N LYS A 62 -18.30 17.43 1.94
CA LYS A 62 -16.96 17.93 2.23
C LYS A 62 -15.96 16.78 2.22
N VAL A 63 -14.71 17.08 1.91
CA VAL A 63 -13.62 16.11 1.96
C VAL A 63 -12.91 16.26 3.29
N ILE A 64 -12.80 15.16 4.04
CA ILE A 64 -12.01 15.08 5.26
C ILE A 64 -10.87 14.10 5.08
N GLN A 65 -9.69 14.45 5.64
CA GLN A 65 -8.56 13.54 5.71
C GLN A 65 -8.70 12.66 6.94
N LYS A 66 -8.41 11.37 6.77
CA LYS A 66 -8.41 10.41 7.85
C LYS A 66 -7.14 9.57 7.79
N GLU A 67 -6.56 9.30 8.97
CA GLU A 67 -5.44 8.39 9.07
C GLU A 67 -5.88 6.97 8.76
N SER A 68 -5.06 6.23 8.00
CA SER A 68 -5.34 4.84 7.63
C SER A 68 -4.93 3.89 8.77
N ASP A 69 -5.17 2.61 8.56
CA ASP A 69 -4.77 1.52 9.47
C ASP A 69 -3.31 1.06 9.27
N TRP A 70 -2.45 1.96 8.78
CA TRP A 70 -1.06 1.62 8.42
C TRP A 70 -0.27 0.95 9.54
N LYS A 71 -0.58 1.27 10.80
CA LYS A 71 0.12 0.70 11.97
C LYS A 71 -0.04 -0.81 12.08
N THR A 72 -1.22 -1.31 11.72
CA THR A 72 -1.60 -2.72 11.86
C THR A 72 -1.69 -3.47 10.55
N TYR A 73 -1.42 -2.79 9.43
CA TYR A 73 -1.57 -3.36 8.10
C TYR A 73 -0.26 -4.02 7.64
N TYR A 74 -0.31 -5.30 7.34
CA TYR A 74 0.86 -6.09 6.92
C TYR A 74 0.83 -6.51 5.46
N GLY A 75 -0.30 -6.41 4.80
CA GLY A 75 -0.47 -6.75 3.39
C GLY A 75 -1.87 -7.28 3.10
N SER A 76 -2.21 -7.32 1.82
CA SER A 76 -3.53 -7.75 1.35
C SER A 76 -3.62 -9.24 1.03
N HIS A 77 -2.50 -9.95 1.00
CA HIS A 77 -2.49 -11.37 0.68
C HIS A 77 -3.23 -12.19 1.74
N GLN A 78 -4.02 -13.16 1.28
CA GLN A 78 -4.86 -13.98 2.16
C GLN A 78 -4.07 -14.68 3.26
N PHE A 79 -2.91 -15.23 2.94
CA PHE A 79 -2.03 -15.87 3.92
C PHE A 79 -1.65 -14.92 5.05
N ILE A 80 -1.27 -13.68 4.72
CA ILE A 80 -0.89 -12.67 5.72
C ILE A 80 -2.09 -12.34 6.60
N LYS A 81 -3.26 -12.11 5.99
CA LYS A 81 -4.48 -11.78 6.74
C LYS A 81 -4.87 -12.89 7.71
N GLU A 82 -4.78 -14.13 7.29
CA GLU A 82 -5.11 -15.29 8.14
C GLU A 82 -4.14 -15.43 9.30
N GLU A 83 -2.84 -15.28 9.06
CA GLU A 83 -1.83 -15.34 10.11
C GLU A 83 -2.02 -14.24 11.16
N ILE A 84 -2.30 -13.02 10.73
CA ILE A 84 -2.58 -11.88 11.63
C ILE A 84 -3.85 -12.18 12.45
N LYS A 85 -4.91 -12.69 11.81
CA LYS A 85 -6.15 -13.04 12.48
C LYS A 85 -5.94 -14.13 13.55
N ASN A 86 -5.02 -15.04 13.30
CA ASN A 86 -4.69 -16.13 14.23
C ASN A 86 -3.71 -15.70 15.35
N GLY A 87 -3.38 -14.42 15.44
CA GLY A 87 -2.48 -13.90 16.47
C GLY A 87 -1.01 -14.05 16.18
N ASN A 88 -0.62 -14.39 14.94
CA ASN A 88 0.77 -14.63 14.54
C ASN A 88 1.47 -13.37 14.00
N GLN A 89 1.06 -12.21 14.47
CA GLN A 89 1.64 -10.93 14.04
C GLN A 89 3.16 -10.87 14.25
N SER A 90 3.66 -11.45 15.32
CA SER A 90 5.08 -11.49 15.63
C SER A 90 5.91 -12.31 14.63
N HIS A 91 5.27 -13.14 13.80
CA HIS A 91 5.95 -13.88 12.73
C HIS A 91 6.31 -13.01 11.52
N PHE A 92 5.85 -11.76 11.49
CA PHE A 92 6.09 -10.86 10.37
C PHE A 92 6.99 -9.71 10.74
N LYS A 93 7.84 -9.32 9.80
CA LYS A 93 8.65 -8.12 9.86
C LYS A 93 8.32 -7.24 8.65
N ARG A 94 8.12 -5.96 8.90
CA ARG A 94 7.87 -4.98 7.83
C ARG A 94 9.01 -3.99 7.73
N ILE A 95 9.35 -3.63 6.51
CA ILE A 95 10.31 -2.57 6.24
C ILE A 95 9.75 -1.64 5.15
N ILE A 96 10.09 -0.38 5.23
CA ILE A 96 9.79 0.58 4.17
C ILE A 96 10.88 0.50 3.12
N LEU A 97 10.47 0.28 1.87
CA LEU A 97 11.37 0.30 0.73
C LEU A 97 11.53 1.71 0.18
N GLN A 98 10.44 2.49 0.13
CA GLN A 98 10.44 3.83 -0.43
C GLN A 98 9.28 4.64 0.14
N LEU A 99 9.56 5.90 0.50
CA LEU A 99 8.51 6.87 0.85
C LEU A 99 7.96 7.52 -0.42
N ALA A 100 6.69 7.90 -0.38
CA ALA A 100 6.02 8.60 -1.46
C ALA A 100 5.28 9.82 -0.94
N TYR A 101 5.26 10.88 -1.72
CA TYR A 101 4.72 12.18 -1.34
C TYR A 101 3.45 12.56 -2.10
N SER A 102 2.95 11.65 -2.94
CA SER A 102 1.66 11.79 -3.62
C SER A 102 1.08 10.41 -3.92
N LYS A 103 -0.23 10.38 -4.19
CA LYS A 103 -0.92 9.13 -4.57
C LYS A 103 -0.33 8.54 -5.86
N LYS A 104 -0.08 9.40 -6.84
CA LYS A 104 0.49 8.98 -8.14
C LYS A 104 1.91 8.43 -7.97
N GLU A 105 2.74 9.11 -7.20
CA GLU A 105 4.09 8.66 -6.90
C GLU A 105 4.09 7.31 -6.15
N LEU A 106 3.19 7.14 -5.18
CA LEU A 106 3.06 5.90 -4.44
C LEU A 106 2.74 4.72 -5.37
N THR A 107 1.80 4.90 -6.29
CA THR A 107 1.44 3.86 -7.27
C THR A 107 2.59 3.56 -8.21
N TYR A 108 3.26 4.59 -8.71
CA TYR A 108 4.42 4.43 -9.57
C TYR A 108 5.55 3.66 -8.89
N LEU A 109 5.88 4.03 -7.65
CA LEU A 109 6.96 3.39 -6.90
C LEU A 109 6.62 1.94 -6.52
N GLU A 110 5.36 1.64 -6.21
CA GLU A 110 4.94 0.25 -5.99
C GLU A 110 5.14 -0.58 -7.24
N ASN A 111 4.66 -0.10 -8.39
CA ASN A 111 4.82 -0.83 -9.65
C ASN A 111 6.28 -1.02 -10.00
N LYS A 112 7.08 0.01 -9.83
CA LYS A 112 8.53 -0.07 -10.04
C LYS A 112 9.16 -1.13 -9.14
N ALA A 113 8.80 -1.18 -7.87
CA ALA A 113 9.32 -2.18 -6.94
C ALA A 113 8.88 -3.59 -7.35
N LEU A 114 7.61 -3.78 -7.68
CA LEU A 114 7.08 -5.08 -8.07
C LEU A 114 7.78 -5.65 -9.30
N PHE A 115 8.02 -4.82 -10.31
CA PHE A 115 8.74 -5.24 -11.51
C PHE A 115 10.24 -5.41 -11.26
N SER A 116 10.88 -4.46 -10.58
CA SER A 116 12.32 -4.50 -10.33
C SER A 116 12.75 -5.67 -9.46
N LEU A 117 11.93 -6.05 -8.49
CA LEU A 117 12.19 -7.18 -7.61
C LEU A 117 11.76 -8.52 -8.24
N GLY A 118 11.07 -8.49 -9.38
CA GLY A 118 10.62 -9.68 -10.05
C GLY A 118 9.68 -10.53 -9.21
N VAL A 119 8.73 -9.90 -8.52
CA VAL A 119 7.88 -10.60 -7.53
C VAL A 119 7.06 -11.73 -8.12
N LEU A 120 6.66 -11.64 -9.41
CA LEU A 120 5.94 -12.72 -10.09
C LEU A 120 6.86 -13.83 -10.60
N GLU A 121 8.16 -13.54 -10.72
CA GLU A 121 9.16 -14.43 -11.32
C GLU A 121 9.96 -15.19 -10.26
N ARG A 122 9.68 -14.94 -8.98
CA ARG A 122 10.46 -15.52 -7.86
C ARG A 122 9.51 -16.16 -6.85
N GLU A 123 9.83 -17.37 -6.46
CA GLU A 123 9.01 -18.22 -5.58
C GLU A 123 8.88 -17.68 -4.16
N GLU A 124 9.87 -16.92 -3.67
CA GLU A 124 9.86 -16.39 -2.33
C GLU A 124 8.82 -15.28 -2.12
N TYR A 125 8.26 -14.72 -3.19
CA TYR A 125 7.23 -13.68 -3.08
C TYR A 125 5.82 -14.27 -3.09
N LEU A 126 4.99 -13.83 -2.14
CA LEU A 126 3.59 -14.20 -2.04
C LEU A 126 2.71 -13.47 -3.06
N ASN A 127 3.23 -12.40 -3.67
CA ASN A 127 2.50 -11.62 -4.66
C ASN A 127 2.00 -12.50 -5.81
N ASP A 128 0.69 -12.49 -6.05
CA ASP A 128 0.05 -13.29 -7.09
C ASP A 128 -0.12 -12.53 -8.40
N ASN A 129 -0.14 -11.20 -8.33
CA ASN A 129 -0.38 -10.36 -9.50
C ASN A 129 0.25 -8.98 -9.32
N ILE A 130 0.33 -8.24 -10.42
CA ILE A 130 0.66 -6.82 -10.46
C ILE A 130 -0.53 -6.10 -11.09
N GLU A 131 -1.16 -5.19 -10.34
CA GLU A 131 -2.33 -4.38 -10.72
C GLU A 131 -3.55 -5.17 -11.20
N GLY A 132 -3.69 -6.44 -10.81
CA GLY A 132 -4.78 -7.29 -11.30
C GLY A 132 -4.73 -7.54 -12.81
N ARG A 133 -3.60 -7.27 -13.44
CA ARG A 133 -3.40 -7.39 -14.88
C ARG A 133 -2.41 -8.49 -15.25
N TYR A 134 -1.33 -8.60 -14.51
CA TYR A 134 -0.29 -9.61 -14.72
C TYR A 134 -0.34 -10.59 -13.56
N PHE A 135 -0.57 -11.87 -13.85
CA PHE A 135 -0.71 -12.90 -12.83
C PHE A 135 0.42 -13.91 -12.95
N LYS A 136 0.94 -14.33 -11.78
CA LYS A 136 2.03 -15.33 -11.72
C LYS A 136 1.69 -16.61 -12.50
N LYS A 137 0.46 -17.06 -12.43
CA LYS A 137 -0.04 -18.26 -13.10
C LYS A 137 -0.08 -18.20 -14.63
N ASP A 138 -0.02 -16.99 -15.21
CA ASP A 138 -0.18 -16.78 -16.65
C ASP A 138 1.14 -16.89 -17.43
N PHE A 139 2.27 -16.97 -16.74
CA PHE A 139 3.58 -16.93 -17.36
C PHE A 139 4.42 -18.16 -17.03
N ASP A 140 5.26 -18.56 -18.00
CA ASP A 140 6.27 -19.59 -17.81
C ASP A 140 7.61 -18.92 -17.48
N PHE A 141 8.03 -19.02 -16.22
CA PHE A 141 9.24 -18.36 -15.73
C PHE A 141 10.48 -19.25 -15.95
N THR A 142 10.77 -19.54 -17.22
CA THR A 142 11.98 -20.27 -17.61
C THR A 142 13.21 -19.35 -17.56
N SER A 143 14.39 -19.93 -17.66
CA SER A 143 15.65 -19.17 -17.71
C SER A 143 15.63 -18.15 -18.83
N GLY A 144 15.95 -16.89 -18.49
CA GLY A 144 15.94 -15.77 -19.43
C GLY A 144 14.61 -15.03 -19.53
N PHE A 145 13.54 -15.53 -18.90
CA PHE A 145 12.28 -14.79 -18.86
C PHE A 145 12.47 -13.43 -18.18
N GLY A 146 11.97 -12.38 -18.80
CA GLY A 146 12.07 -11.03 -18.26
C GLY A 146 13.44 -10.37 -18.43
N THR A 147 14.40 -11.04 -19.06
CA THR A 147 15.73 -10.51 -19.33
C THR A 147 15.74 -9.84 -20.71
N PHE A 148 16.09 -8.57 -20.74
CA PHE A 148 16.18 -7.83 -21.98
C PHE A 148 17.59 -7.88 -22.55
N ILE A 149 17.67 -8.06 -23.86
CA ILE A 149 18.93 -7.98 -24.61
C ILE A 149 19.13 -6.52 -24.98
N VAL A 150 20.28 -5.97 -24.61
CA VAL A 150 20.60 -4.55 -24.80
C VAL A 150 21.61 -4.40 -25.92
#